data_ecbb9521f9faf054f4b4d6a4c356484e
#
_entry.id   ecbb9521f9faf054f4b4d6a4c356484e
#
_cell.length_a   1.000
_cell.length_b   1.000
_cell.length_c   1.000
_cell.angle_alpha   90.00
_cell.angle_beta   90.00
_cell.angle_gamma   90.00
#
_symmetry.space_group_name_H-M   'P 1'
#
loop_
_entity.id
_entity.type
_entity.pdbx_description
1 polymer ?
#
loop_
_entity_poly.entity_id
_entity_poly.type
_entity_poly.pdbx_seq_one_letter_code
_entity_poly.pdbx_strand_id
1 'polypeptide(L)'
;MSFLFINVNHDVGHESSESIPISLGYVLAGLRSNGWNGIILDDLRDRILTLRSLEMWIRRLDPVVIGFTVYQSTIDRIRYLCRYIKSRHRRIHIVFGGPQVMMMPSEAIEDLEDVDALVRGEGELVLLDMARALDDGLGLEAVEGLTCR
;
A
#
# COMPACT_ATOMS: atom_id res chain seq x y z
N MET A 1 -10.19 -10.74 -6.77
CA MET A 1 -8.90 -10.06 -6.54
C MET A 1 -8.88 -9.51 -5.12
N SER A 2 -7.72 -9.51 -4.44
CA SER A 2 -7.61 -9.08 -3.04
C SER A 2 -6.51 -8.04 -2.85
N PHE A 3 -6.72 -7.13 -1.87
CA PHE A 3 -5.84 -6.02 -1.53
C PHE A 3 -5.44 -6.08 -0.06
N LEU A 4 -4.18 -5.76 0.22
CA LEU A 4 -3.66 -5.65 1.58
C LEU A 4 -3.12 -4.23 1.79
N PHE A 5 -3.73 -3.46 2.68
CA PHE A 5 -3.23 -2.15 3.06
C PHE A 5 -2.53 -2.21 4.41
N ILE A 6 -1.42 -1.51 4.53
CA ILE A 6 -0.59 -1.53 5.74
C ILE A 6 -0.33 -0.11 6.21
N ASN A 7 -0.76 0.19 7.42
CA ASN A 7 -0.42 1.41 8.15
C ASN A 7 0.69 1.08 9.14
N VAL A 8 1.92 1.49 8.82
CA VAL A 8 3.12 1.13 9.60
C VAL A 8 3.31 2.08 10.77
N ASN A 9 3.61 1.53 11.94
CA ASN A 9 3.86 2.31 13.14
C ASN A 9 5.17 3.12 13.05
N HIS A 10 5.11 4.32 13.64
CA HIS A 10 6.28 5.18 13.87
C HIS A 10 7.02 4.68 15.13
N ASP A 11 8.26 4.29 15.01
CA ASP A 11 9.10 3.86 16.14
C ASP A 11 9.56 5.01 17.07
N VAL A 12 8.86 6.13 17.07
CA VAL A 12 9.24 7.29 17.88
C VAL A 12 8.24 7.43 19.01
N GLY A 13 8.71 7.23 20.24
CA GLY A 13 8.07 7.28 21.56
C GLY A 13 7.08 8.41 21.89
N HIS A 14 6.27 8.80 20.94
CA HIS A 14 5.09 9.61 21.15
C HIS A 14 3.89 8.70 21.34
N GLU A 15 3.07 9.04 22.33
CA GLU A 15 1.76 8.46 22.55
C GLU A 15 1.09 8.27 21.19
N SER A 16 0.87 7.02 20.82
CA SER A 16 0.18 6.65 19.59
C SER A 16 -1.15 7.39 19.57
N SER A 17 -1.29 8.36 18.69
CA SER A 17 -2.61 8.88 18.41
C SER A 17 -3.42 7.68 17.91
N GLU A 18 -4.44 7.26 18.64
CA GLU A 18 -5.36 6.17 18.29
C GLU A 18 -6.20 6.52 17.03
N SER A 19 -5.61 7.23 16.07
CA SER A 19 -6.33 7.62 14.88
C SER A 19 -6.46 6.43 13.95
N ILE A 20 -7.70 6.03 13.73
CA ILE A 20 -8.06 5.05 12.72
C ILE A 20 -7.59 5.57 11.36
N PRO A 21 -6.98 4.75 10.50
CA PRO A 21 -6.57 5.17 9.15
C PRO A 21 -7.80 5.33 8.24
N ILE A 22 -8.53 6.43 8.42
CA ILE A 22 -9.80 6.70 7.77
C ILE A 22 -9.67 6.66 6.24
N SER A 23 -8.60 7.22 5.69
CA SER A 23 -8.32 7.19 4.25
C SER A 23 -8.23 5.77 3.69
N LEU A 24 -7.52 4.88 4.36
CA LEU A 24 -7.49 3.45 3.97
C LEU A 24 -8.87 2.79 4.12
N GLY A 25 -9.65 3.23 5.10
CA GLY A 25 -11.04 2.78 5.29
C GLY A 25 -11.91 3.13 4.08
N TYR A 26 -11.84 4.36 3.57
CA TYR A 26 -12.57 4.78 2.37
C TYR A 26 -12.13 4.02 1.12
N VAL A 27 -10.81 3.88 0.89
CA VAL A 27 -10.26 3.06 -0.20
C VAL A 27 -10.81 1.65 -0.14
N LEU A 28 -10.74 1.00 1.02
CA LEU A 28 -11.23 -0.38 1.17
C LEU A 28 -12.73 -0.50 0.98
N ALA A 29 -13.52 0.47 1.46
CA ALA A 29 -14.95 0.50 1.25
C ALA A 29 -15.31 0.62 -0.23
N GLY A 30 -14.61 1.49 -0.97
CA GLY A 30 -14.75 1.64 -2.42
C GLY A 30 -14.44 0.35 -3.18
N LEU A 31 -13.34 -0.33 -2.85
CA LEU A 31 -12.98 -1.61 -3.45
C LEU A 31 -14.03 -2.68 -3.17
N ARG A 32 -14.49 -2.81 -1.92
CA ARG A 32 -15.49 -3.80 -1.52
C ARG A 32 -16.85 -3.58 -2.18
N SER A 33 -17.29 -2.33 -2.34
CA SER A 33 -18.55 -2.02 -3.04
C SER A 33 -18.52 -2.36 -4.54
N ASN A 34 -17.32 -2.54 -5.11
CA ASN A 34 -17.11 -3.00 -6.48
C ASN A 34 -16.75 -4.50 -6.58
N GLY A 35 -16.91 -5.27 -5.51
CA GLY A 35 -16.74 -6.73 -5.52
C GLY A 35 -15.32 -7.23 -5.25
N TRP A 36 -14.37 -6.36 -4.93
CA TRP A 36 -13.01 -6.77 -4.56
C TRP A 36 -12.84 -6.91 -3.05
N ASN A 37 -12.01 -7.85 -2.65
CA ASN A 37 -11.70 -8.08 -1.24
C ASN A 37 -10.47 -7.29 -0.78
N GLY A 38 -10.40 -7.02 0.52
CA GLY A 38 -9.21 -6.44 1.11
C GLY A 38 -9.28 -6.34 2.62
N ILE A 39 -8.12 -6.13 3.23
CA ILE A 39 -7.97 -5.87 4.66
C ILE A 39 -6.98 -4.72 4.89
N ILE A 40 -7.07 -4.12 6.07
CA ILE A 40 -6.12 -3.16 6.59
C ILE A 40 -5.40 -3.80 7.78
N LEU A 41 -4.06 -3.83 7.74
CA LEU A 41 -3.23 -4.11 8.90
C LEU A 41 -2.80 -2.77 9.50
N ASP A 42 -3.31 -2.46 10.66
CA ASP A 42 -2.99 -1.24 11.39
C ASP A 42 -1.96 -1.51 12.48
N ASP A 43 -0.69 -1.44 12.13
CA ASP A 43 0.42 -1.65 13.07
C ASP A 43 0.56 -0.50 14.08
N LEU A 44 0.05 0.68 13.74
CA LEU A 44 0.02 1.82 14.66
C LEU A 44 -0.83 1.50 15.90
N ARG A 45 -1.96 0.84 15.70
CA ARG A 45 -2.89 0.45 16.76
C ARG A 45 -2.50 -0.86 17.42
N ASP A 46 -2.25 -1.89 16.62
CA ASP A 46 -2.22 -3.27 17.10
C ASP A 46 -0.78 -3.77 17.37
N ARG A 47 0.25 -3.05 16.89
CA ARG A 47 1.68 -3.38 17.01
C ARG A 47 2.03 -4.81 16.59
N ILE A 48 1.35 -5.30 15.57
CA ILE A 48 1.38 -6.72 15.15
C ILE A 48 2.26 -6.98 13.93
N LEU A 49 2.80 -5.93 13.29
CA LEU A 49 3.52 -6.07 12.04
C LEU A 49 4.95 -6.60 12.27
N THR A 50 5.08 -7.89 12.10
CA THR A 50 6.36 -8.61 12.01
C THR A 50 6.46 -9.26 10.63
N LEU A 51 7.67 -9.67 10.21
CA LEU A 51 7.81 -10.43 8.95
C LEU A 51 6.99 -11.73 8.96
N ARG A 52 6.84 -12.36 10.13
CA ARG A 52 6.04 -13.58 10.28
C ARG A 52 4.54 -13.30 10.10
N SER A 53 4.01 -12.25 10.72
CA SER A 53 2.61 -11.87 10.57
C SER A 53 2.29 -11.37 9.17
N LEU A 54 3.20 -10.60 8.56
CA LEU A 54 3.09 -10.16 7.18
C LEU A 54 3.00 -11.35 6.21
N GLU A 55 3.92 -12.32 6.33
CA GLU A 55 3.91 -13.53 5.51
C GLU A 55 2.62 -14.35 5.69
N MET A 56 2.14 -14.48 6.93
CA MET A 56 0.87 -15.16 7.24
C MET A 56 -0.30 -14.48 6.51
N TRP A 57 -0.39 -13.14 6.55
CA TRP A 57 -1.46 -12.40 5.89
C TRP A 57 -1.35 -12.46 4.37
N ILE A 58 -0.13 -12.39 3.80
CA ILE A 58 0.08 -12.55 2.36
C ILE A 58 -0.42 -13.92 1.90
N ARG A 59 -0.04 -14.99 2.59
CA ARG A 59 -0.49 -16.35 2.24
C ARG A 59 -1.99 -16.56 2.39
N ARG A 60 -2.59 -15.96 3.42
CA ARG A 60 -4.03 -16.12 3.69
C ARG A 60 -4.89 -15.34 2.70
N LEU A 61 -4.47 -14.15 2.32
CA LEU A 61 -5.24 -13.24 1.48
C LEU A 61 -4.92 -13.39 0.00
N ASP A 62 -3.72 -13.88 -0.33
CA ASP A 62 -3.14 -13.92 -1.67
C ASP A 62 -3.36 -12.59 -2.43
N PRO A 63 -2.85 -11.46 -1.91
CA PRO A 63 -3.17 -10.15 -2.45
C PRO A 63 -2.45 -9.94 -3.79
N VAL A 64 -3.12 -9.28 -4.72
CA VAL A 64 -2.49 -8.79 -5.96
C VAL A 64 -1.79 -7.46 -5.75
N VAL A 65 -2.25 -6.68 -4.76
CA VAL A 65 -1.70 -5.37 -4.41
C VAL A 65 -1.47 -5.29 -2.90
N ILE A 66 -0.30 -4.78 -2.52
CA ILE A 66 0.00 -4.34 -1.15
C ILE A 66 0.23 -2.83 -1.18
N GLY A 67 -0.62 -2.08 -0.48
CA GLY A 67 -0.53 -0.63 -0.36
C GLY A 67 0.00 -0.20 1.00
N PHE A 68 0.89 0.78 1.01
CA PHE A 68 1.42 1.40 2.22
C PHE A 68 1.04 2.88 2.30
N THR A 69 0.59 3.32 3.48
CA THR A 69 0.54 4.75 3.79
C THR A 69 1.92 5.19 4.26
N VAL A 70 2.55 6.09 3.51
CA VAL A 70 3.94 6.49 3.74
C VAL A 70 4.02 7.84 4.43
N TYR A 71 4.79 7.88 5.52
CA TYR A 71 5.23 9.08 6.23
C TYR A 71 6.75 9.12 6.25
N GLN A 72 7.33 10.30 6.41
CA GLN A 72 8.79 10.47 6.47
C GLN A 72 9.45 9.56 7.53
N SER A 73 8.79 9.39 8.67
CA SER A 73 9.29 8.59 9.79
C SER A 73 9.17 7.08 9.58
N THR A 74 8.36 6.61 8.61
CA THR A 74 8.12 5.18 8.38
C THR A 74 8.76 4.64 7.12
N ILE A 75 9.28 5.50 6.25
CA ILE A 75 9.73 5.13 4.90
C ILE A 75 10.82 4.05 4.90
N ASP A 76 11.80 4.13 5.80
CA ASP A 76 12.89 3.15 5.85
C ASP A 76 12.39 1.76 6.26
N ARG A 77 11.49 1.70 7.25
CA ARG A 77 10.84 0.45 7.66
C ARG A 77 9.97 -0.12 6.53
N ILE A 78 9.23 0.72 5.82
CA ILE A 78 8.41 0.30 4.68
C ILE A 78 9.30 -0.25 3.56
N ARG A 79 10.40 0.41 3.21
CA ARG A 79 11.36 -0.08 2.21
C ARG A 79 11.93 -1.45 2.57
N TYR A 80 12.23 -1.68 3.84
CA TYR A 80 12.67 -3.00 4.32
C TYR A 80 11.59 -4.07 4.09
N LEU A 81 10.32 -3.76 4.38
CA LEU A 81 9.18 -4.66 4.13
C LEU A 81 8.98 -4.92 2.64
N CYS A 82 9.09 -3.89 1.79
CA CYS A 82 8.96 -4.02 0.33
C CYS A 82 10.02 -4.98 -0.23
N ARG A 83 11.27 -4.81 0.18
CA ARG A 83 12.37 -5.72 -0.21
C ARG A 83 12.08 -7.17 0.20
N TYR A 84 11.57 -7.38 1.42
CA TYR A 84 11.15 -8.70 1.88
C TYR A 84 10.05 -9.27 1.01
N ILE A 85 8.99 -8.49 0.71
CA ILE A 85 7.86 -8.92 -0.11
C ILE A 85 8.36 -9.28 -1.52
N LYS A 86 9.08 -8.40 -2.20
CA LYS A 86 9.54 -8.62 -3.57
C LYS A 86 10.51 -9.81 -3.68
N SER A 87 11.30 -10.08 -2.66
CA SER A 87 12.21 -11.24 -2.66
C SER A 87 11.47 -12.59 -2.69
N ARG A 88 10.21 -12.64 -2.24
CA ARG A 88 9.39 -13.86 -2.12
C ARG A 88 8.14 -13.87 -3.01
N HIS A 89 7.57 -12.72 -3.26
CA HIS A 89 6.27 -12.53 -3.89
C HIS A 89 6.35 -11.50 -5.03
N ARG A 90 7.18 -11.75 -6.03
CA ARG A 90 7.48 -10.80 -7.13
C ARG A 90 6.26 -10.32 -7.92
N ARG A 91 5.19 -11.14 -7.95
CA ARG A 91 3.94 -10.82 -8.67
C ARG A 91 3.05 -9.82 -7.95
N ILE A 92 3.29 -9.56 -6.66
CA ILE A 92 2.50 -8.60 -5.90
C ILE A 92 2.92 -7.19 -6.29
N HIS A 93 1.96 -6.37 -6.68
CA HIS A 93 2.19 -4.95 -6.90
C HIS A 93 2.28 -4.22 -5.57
N ILE A 94 3.37 -3.48 -5.37
CA ILE A 94 3.57 -2.64 -4.19
C ILE A 94 3.30 -1.19 -4.57
N VAL A 95 2.36 -0.55 -3.87
CA VAL A 95 1.99 0.83 -4.11
C VAL A 95 2.17 1.68 -2.85
N PHE A 96 2.70 2.88 -3.03
CA PHE A 96 2.83 3.87 -1.98
C PHE A 96 1.79 4.96 -2.16
N GLY A 97 1.15 5.34 -1.06
CA GLY A 97 0.27 6.50 -0.96
C GLY A 97 0.53 7.27 0.32
N GLY A 98 -0.28 8.29 0.56
CA GLY A 98 -0.22 9.09 1.77
C GLY A 98 0.60 10.38 1.64
N PRO A 99 0.74 11.15 2.76
CA PRO A 99 1.26 12.52 2.72
C PRO A 99 2.67 12.64 2.15
N GLN A 100 3.54 11.69 2.45
CA GLN A 100 4.93 11.72 1.96
C GLN A 100 4.99 11.60 0.44
N VAL A 101 4.15 10.77 -0.15
CA VAL A 101 4.12 10.56 -1.61
C VAL A 101 3.71 11.83 -2.36
N MET A 102 2.81 12.64 -1.78
CA MET A 102 2.39 13.92 -2.36
C MET A 102 3.53 14.94 -2.43
N MET A 103 4.54 14.81 -1.58
CA MET A 103 5.72 15.68 -1.55
C MET A 103 6.90 15.16 -2.39
N MET A 104 6.85 13.89 -2.83
CA MET A 104 7.90 13.31 -3.65
C MET A 104 7.81 13.80 -5.09
N PRO A 105 8.94 14.09 -5.76
CA PRO A 105 8.95 14.29 -7.21
C PRO A 105 8.58 12.99 -7.94
N SER A 106 8.13 13.08 -9.19
CA SER A 106 7.73 11.88 -9.96
C SER A 106 8.89 10.91 -10.16
N GLU A 107 10.08 11.43 -10.31
CA GLU A 107 11.33 10.69 -10.51
C GLU A 107 11.74 9.86 -9.28
N ALA A 108 11.19 10.17 -8.10
CA ALA A 108 11.48 9.42 -6.87
C ALA A 108 11.14 7.92 -6.97
N ILE A 109 10.26 7.52 -7.91
CA ILE A 109 9.95 6.10 -8.15
C ILE A 109 11.18 5.33 -8.63
N GLU A 110 12.11 5.97 -9.34
CA GLU A 110 13.32 5.35 -9.86
C GLU A 110 14.25 4.85 -8.74
N ASP A 111 14.25 5.55 -7.59
CA ASP A 111 15.03 5.20 -6.41
C ASP A 111 14.33 4.15 -5.49
N LEU A 112 13.10 3.77 -5.82
CA LEU A 112 12.28 2.86 -5.05
C LEU A 112 12.19 1.49 -5.73
N GLU A 113 13.30 0.76 -5.80
CA GLU A 113 13.47 -0.49 -6.59
C GLU A 113 12.39 -1.54 -6.36
N ASP A 114 11.81 -1.60 -5.17
CA ASP A 114 10.82 -2.60 -4.77
C ASP A 114 9.36 -2.06 -4.80
N VAL A 115 9.15 -0.87 -5.37
CA VAL A 115 7.83 -0.21 -5.47
C VAL A 115 7.42 -0.10 -6.93
N ASP A 116 6.20 -0.50 -7.24
CA ASP A 116 5.69 -0.51 -8.62
C ASP A 116 5.00 0.79 -8.99
N ALA A 117 4.32 1.45 -8.03
CA ALA A 117 3.65 2.71 -8.29
C ALA A 117 3.51 3.62 -7.06
N LEU A 118 3.43 4.93 -7.32
CA LEU A 118 3.06 5.96 -6.36
C LEU A 118 1.64 6.43 -6.67
N VAL A 119 0.77 6.42 -5.65
CA VAL A 119 -0.62 6.89 -5.74
C VAL A 119 -0.64 8.38 -5.43
N ARG A 120 -1.02 9.20 -6.40
CA ARG A 120 -1.11 10.65 -6.28
C ARG A 120 -2.56 11.12 -6.34
N GLY A 121 -2.93 12.05 -5.47
CA GLY A 121 -4.29 12.58 -5.39
C GLY A 121 -5.21 11.73 -4.52
N GLU A 122 -6.46 11.62 -4.93
CA GLU A 122 -7.52 10.89 -4.21
C GLU A 122 -7.35 9.38 -4.37
N GLY A 123 -6.74 8.76 -3.36
CA GLY A 123 -6.41 7.32 -3.40
C GLY A 123 -7.59 6.40 -3.67
N GLU A 124 -8.81 6.81 -3.26
CA GLU A 124 -10.05 6.07 -3.46
C GLU A 124 -10.34 5.83 -4.95
N LEU A 125 -10.23 6.88 -5.76
CA LEU A 125 -10.49 6.79 -7.20
C LEU A 125 -9.36 6.08 -7.93
N VAL A 126 -8.13 6.46 -7.64
CA VAL A 126 -6.93 5.89 -8.29
C VAL A 126 -6.84 4.38 -8.05
N LEU A 127 -7.11 3.90 -6.83
CA LEU A 127 -7.04 2.47 -6.51
C LEU A 127 -8.24 1.69 -7.06
N LEU A 128 -9.41 2.32 -7.26
CA LEU A 128 -10.51 1.71 -8.00
C LEU A 128 -10.16 1.51 -9.46
N ASP A 129 -9.58 2.51 -10.11
CA ASP A 129 -9.19 2.42 -11.52
C ASP A 129 -8.01 1.46 -11.70
N MET A 130 -7.08 1.41 -10.75
CA MET A 130 -6.03 0.39 -10.70
C MET A 130 -6.62 -1.02 -10.61
N ALA A 131 -7.63 -1.23 -9.74
CA ALA A 131 -8.28 -2.52 -9.60
C ALA A 131 -8.98 -2.96 -10.89
N ARG A 132 -9.65 -2.05 -11.59
CA ARG A 132 -10.27 -2.29 -12.90
C ARG A 132 -9.22 -2.65 -13.94
N ALA A 133 -8.16 -1.86 -14.04
CA ALA A 133 -7.07 -2.12 -14.99
C ALA A 133 -6.46 -3.51 -14.79
N LEU A 134 -6.21 -3.91 -13.53
CA LEU A 134 -5.69 -5.24 -13.22
C LEU A 134 -6.68 -6.37 -13.55
N ASP A 135 -7.98 -6.18 -13.31
CA ASP A 135 -9.03 -7.15 -13.70
C ASP A 135 -9.12 -7.31 -15.21
N ASP A 136 -8.96 -6.21 -15.96
CA ASP A 136 -8.98 -6.19 -17.42
C ASP A 136 -7.64 -6.67 -18.04
N GLY A 137 -6.64 -7.00 -17.20
CA GLY A 137 -5.31 -7.42 -17.66
C GLY A 137 -4.47 -6.30 -18.29
N LEU A 138 -4.79 -5.05 -17.96
CA LEU A 138 -4.05 -3.86 -18.39
C LEU A 138 -2.86 -3.58 -17.45
N GLY A 139 -1.86 -2.84 -17.95
CA GLY A 139 -0.75 -2.35 -17.13
C GLY A 139 -1.15 -1.18 -16.24
N LEU A 140 -0.36 -0.96 -15.18
CA LEU A 140 -0.60 0.14 -14.23
C LEU A 140 -0.37 1.52 -14.85
N GLU A 141 0.41 1.61 -15.91
CA GLU A 141 0.68 2.82 -16.68
C GLU A 141 -0.56 3.41 -17.36
N ALA A 142 -1.62 2.62 -17.49
CA ALA A 142 -2.89 3.07 -18.03
C ALA A 142 -3.76 3.84 -17.01
N VAL A 143 -3.36 3.86 -15.74
CA VAL A 143 -4.16 4.42 -14.65
C VAL A 143 -3.74 5.85 -14.34
N GLU A 144 -4.65 6.80 -14.54
CA GLU A 144 -4.43 8.20 -14.16
C GLU A 144 -4.28 8.33 -12.63
N GLY A 145 -3.33 9.15 -12.19
CA GLY A 145 -3.00 9.32 -10.77
C GLY A 145 -2.00 8.31 -10.22
N LEU A 146 -1.53 7.35 -11.04
CA LEU A 146 -0.35 6.55 -10.72
C LEU A 146 0.91 7.13 -11.37
N THR A 147 2.00 7.12 -10.61
CA THR A 147 3.35 7.26 -11.15
C THR A 147 3.99 5.88 -11.08
N CYS A 148 4.15 5.23 -12.22
CA CYS A 148 4.69 3.87 -12.32
C CYS A 148 6.18 3.88 -12.65
N ARG A 149 6.82 2.76 -12.37
CA ARG A 149 8.20 2.50 -12.75
C ARG A 149 8.24 2.06 -14.21
#